data_2b67efae772bdea096129e59bfb31090
#
_entry.id   2b67efae772bdea096129e59bfb31090
#
_cell.length_a   1.000
_cell.length_b   1.000
_cell.length_c   1.000
_cell.angle_alpha   90.00
_cell.angle_beta   90.00
_cell.angle_gamma   90.00
#
_symmetry.space_group_name_H-M   'P 1'
#
loop_
_entity.id
_entity.type
_entity.pdbx_description
1 polymer ?
#
loop_
_entity_poly.entity_id
_entity_poly.type
_entity_poly.pdbx_seq_one_letter_code
_entity_poly.pdbx_strand_id
1 'polypeptide(L)'
;VEPEHLNLDDKTLYIDGEDVKHISKVLRYGQGDEIEVCDSNGHEYICRIESVDKTRIDLSIVDEVDINRESRIRVSLYQGVPKSTKMDIILQKLTEAGVDEIVLVNTKRSVVNIKGDKADKKFDRWERIIYEAAKQSKRGMIPKLRGILSFKEALEDMGKNDINICPYEVEKSLG
;
A
#
# COMPACT_ATOMS: atom_id res chain seq x y z
N VAL A 1 -2.86 -2.16 10.70
CA VAL A 1 -1.95 -2.09 11.85
C VAL A 1 -0.61 -2.69 11.49
N GLU A 2 0.46 -2.23 12.15
CA GLU A 2 1.78 -2.84 12.00
C GLU A 2 1.82 -4.21 12.70
N PRO A 3 2.59 -5.19 12.19
CA PRO A 3 2.66 -6.54 12.76
C PRO A 3 3.04 -6.56 14.25
N GLU A 4 3.85 -5.61 14.69
CA GLU A 4 4.29 -5.46 16.08
C GLU A 4 3.19 -5.01 17.06
N HIS A 5 2.08 -4.50 16.52
CA HIS A 5 0.90 -4.13 17.32
C HIS A 5 -0.04 -5.31 17.58
N LEU A 6 0.25 -6.47 17.00
CA LEU A 6 -0.59 -7.66 17.01
C LEU A 6 0.01 -8.74 17.91
N ASN A 7 -0.77 -9.25 18.84
CA ASN A 7 -0.43 -10.41 19.67
C ASN A 7 -1.46 -11.50 19.44
N LEU A 8 -1.12 -12.47 18.59
CA LEU A 8 -2.02 -13.58 18.24
C LEU A 8 -2.19 -14.58 19.39
N ASP A 9 -1.20 -14.74 20.26
CA ASP A 9 -1.27 -15.68 21.39
C ASP A 9 -2.32 -15.21 22.40
N ASP A 10 -2.38 -13.91 22.68
CA ASP A 10 -3.36 -13.30 23.57
C ASP A 10 -4.62 -12.83 22.86
N LYS A 11 -4.68 -12.97 21.54
CA LYS A 11 -5.76 -12.45 20.68
C LYS A 11 -6.06 -10.97 20.91
N THR A 12 -5.02 -10.16 21.01
CA THR A 12 -5.13 -8.72 21.24
C THR A 12 -4.33 -7.95 20.20
N LEU A 13 -4.74 -6.73 19.95
CA LEU A 13 -3.99 -5.77 19.16
C LEU A 13 -4.27 -4.35 19.63
N TYR A 14 -3.44 -3.41 19.19
CA TYR A 14 -3.71 -2.01 19.45
C TYR A 14 -3.51 -1.15 18.20
N ILE A 15 -4.18 -0.02 18.20
CA ILE A 15 -4.08 1.03 17.18
C ILE A 15 -3.56 2.29 17.85
N ASP A 16 -2.60 2.96 17.25
CA ASP A 16 -2.07 4.23 17.69
C ASP A 16 -2.00 5.28 16.55
N GLY A 17 -1.38 6.42 16.83
CA GLY A 17 -1.16 7.46 15.82
C GLY A 17 -2.42 8.19 15.34
N GLU A 18 -2.45 8.51 14.06
CA GLU A 18 -3.53 9.32 13.45
C GLU A 18 -4.87 8.56 13.40
N ASP A 19 -4.83 7.23 13.31
CA ASP A 19 -6.02 6.39 13.21
C ASP A 19 -6.88 6.41 14.47
N VAL A 20 -6.28 6.64 15.67
CA VAL A 20 -7.03 6.80 16.92
C VAL A 20 -8.05 7.93 16.83
N LYS A 21 -7.63 9.07 16.27
CA LYS A 21 -8.53 10.22 16.09
C LYS A 21 -9.59 9.94 15.04
N HIS A 22 -9.23 9.25 13.97
CA HIS A 22 -10.18 8.90 12.92
C HIS A 22 -11.27 7.98 13.44
N ILE A 23 -10.89 6.91 14.14
CA ILE A 23 -11.83 5.92 14.70
C ILE A 23 -12.72 6.56 15.77
N SER A 24 -12.13 7.26 16.73
CA SER A 24 -12.86 7.78 17.90
C SER A 24 -13.69 9.04 17.61
N LYS A 25 -13.19 9.96 16.75
CA LYS A 25 -13.83 11.27 16.53
C LYS A 25 -14.59 11.39 15.23
N VAL A 26 -14.10 10.75 14.15
CA VAL A 26 -14.73 10.81 12.83
C VAL A 26 -15.77 9.70 12.69
N LEU A 27 -15.38 8.46 12.92
CA LEU A 27 -16.27 7.31 12.87
C LEU A 27 -17.09 7.14 14.15
N ARG A 28 -16.64 7.74 15.26
CA ARG A 28 -17.31 7.74 16.58
C ARG A 28 -17.49 6.36 17.18
N TYR A 29 -16.57 5.45 16.89
CA TYR A 29 -16.51 4.15 17.54
C TYR A 29 -15.99 4.28 18.97
N GLY A 30 -16.52 3.47 19.89
CA GLY A 30 -16.18 3.43 21.31
C GLY A 30 -16.07 2.01 21.82
N GLN A 31 -15.91 1.87 23.13
CA GLN A 31 -15.81 0.57 23.79
C GLN A 31 -17.03 -0.30 23.48
N GLY A 32 -16.78 -1.54 23.09
CA GLY A 32 -17.78 -2.53 22.74
C GLY A 32 -18.15 -2.57 21.26
N ASP A 33 -17.77 -1.55 20.47
CA ASP A 33 -17.98 -1.57 19.02
C ASP A 33 -17.01 -2.54 18.33
N GLU A 34 -17.43 -3.09 17.19
CA GLU A 34 -16.60 -3.97 16.37
C GLU A 34 -16.10 -3.25 15.11
N ILE A 35 -14.83 -3.47 14.78
CA ILE A 35 -14.20 -2.93 13.59
C ILE A 35 -13.38 -3.99 12.86
N GLU A 36 -13.27 -3.86 11.54
CA GLU A 36 -12.37 -4.67 10.73
C GLU A 36 -10.96 -4.07 10.77
N VAL A 37 -9.95 -4.90 11.05
CA VAL A 37 -8.54 -4.49 11.13
C VAL A 37 -7.70 -5.39 10.24
N CYS A 38 -6.85 -4.79 9.38
CA CYS A 38 -5.88 -5.49 8.55
C CYS A 38 -4.47 -5.35 9.13
N ASP A 39 -3.67 -6.43 9.06
CA ASP A 39 -2.29 -6.49 9.57
C ASP A 39 -1.22 -6.07 8.55
N SER A 40 -1.62 -5.50 7.42
CA SER A 40 -0.74 -5.13 6.28
C SER A 40 -0.01 -6.31 5.60
N ASN A 41 -0.24 -7.55 6.07
CA ASN A 41 0.31 -8.78 5.50
C ASN A 41 -0.75 -9.64 4.80
N GLY A 42 -1.98 -9.14 4.72
CA GLY A 42 -3.10 -9.81 4.03
C GLY A 42 -4.07 -10.54 4.94
N HIS A 43 -3.91 -10.46 6.27
CA HIS A 43 -4.89 -11.01 7.21
C HIS A 43 -5.84 -9.91 7.68
N GLU A 44 -7.10 -10.25 7.76
CA GLU A 44 -8.16 -9.36 8.25
C GLU A 44 -8.78 -9.98 9.51
N TYR A 45 -9.03 -9.13 10.51
CA TYR A 45 -9.59 -9.54 11.80
C TYR A 45 -10.82 -8.71 12.11
N ILE A 46 -11.86 -9.35 12.66
CA ILE A 46 -12.94 -8.65 13.35
C ILE A 46 -12.49 -8.44 14.78
N CYS A 47 -12.40 -7.20 15.20
CA CYS A 47 -11.90 -6.83 16.51
C CYS A 47 -12.94 -6.02 17.26
N ARG A 48 -13.04 -6.26 18.57
CA ARG A 48 -13.86 -5.48 19.49
C ARG A 48 -13.00 -4.47 20.22
N ILE A 49 -13.47 -3.25 20.29
CA ILE A 49 -12.79 -2.18 21.03
C ILE A 49 -12.98 -2.40 22.54
N GLU A 50 -11.89 -2.62 23.24
CA GLU A 50 -11.86 -2.83 24.70
C GLU A 50 -11.69 -1.50 25.45
N SER A 51 -10.83 -0.62 24.92
CA SER A 51 -10.62 0.70 25.49
C SER A 51 -10.24 1.73 24.43
N VAL A 52 -10.56 3.00 24.70
CA VAL A 52 -10.21 4.13 23.83
C VAL A 52 -9.55 5.21 24.66
N ASP A 53 -8.26 5.40 24.47
CA ASP A 53 -7.49 6.50 25.04
C ASP A 53 -7.19 7.59 23.99
N LYS A 54 -6.55 8.68 24.42
CA LYS A 54 -6.20 9.80 23.52
C LYS A 54 -5.21 9.43 22.42
N THR A 55 -4.36 8.45 22.68
CA THR A 55 -3.23 8.05 21.82
C THR A 55 -3.25 6.60 21.41
N ARG A 56 -4.18 5.80 21.96
CA ARG A 56 -4.22 4.35 21.74
C ARG A 56 -5.65 3.81 21.87
N ILE A 57 -5.96 2.83 21.05
CA ILE A 57 -7.17 2.01 21.14
C ILE A 57 -6.70 0.57 21.32
N ASP A 58 -7.14 -0.09 22.39
CA ASP A 58 -6.89 -1.52 22.61
C ASP A 58 -8.08 -2.34 22.13
N LEU A 59 -7.77 -3.45 21.46
CA LEU A 59 -8.77 -4.30 20.83
C LEU A 59 -8.53 -5.78 21.16
N SER A 60 -9.62 -6.55 21.25
CA SER A 60 -9.58 -8.01 21.27
C SER A 60 -9.99 -8.56 19.89
N ILE A 61 -9.30 -9.60 19.43
CA ILE A 61 -9.66 -10.30 18.20
C ILE A 61 -10.84 -11.23 18.49
N VAL A 62 -11.95 -10.97 17.83
CA VAL A 62 -13.18 -11.78 17.93
C VAL A 62 -13.15 -12.91 16.91
N ASP A 63 -12.76 -12.61 15.67
CA ASP A 63 -12.71 -13.56 14.57
C ASP A 63 -11.63 -13.19 13.56
N GLU A 64 -11.12 -14.20 12.84
CA GLU A 64 -10.21 -14.00 11.71
C GLU A 64 -11.02 -14.16 10.42
N VAL A 65 -10.95 -13.17 9.56
CA VAL A 65 -11.70 -13.15 8.30
C VAL A 65 -10.85 -13.79 7.22
N ASP A 66 -11.18 -15.01 6.83
CA ASP A 66 -10.51 -15.71 5.71
C ASP A 66 -11.04 -15.21 4.34
N ILE A 67 -10.99 -13.90 4.12
CA ILE A 67 -11.29 -13.29 2.83
C ILE A 67 -9.99 -12.80 2.21
N ASN A 68 -9.33 -13.68 1.47
CA ASN A 68 -8.18 -13.27 0.67
C ASN A 68 -8.68 -12.44 -0.54
N ARG A 69 -8.70 -11.12 -0.39
CA ARG A 69 -9.06 -10.14 -1.45
C ARG A 69 -7.91 -9.89 -2.40
N GLU A 70 -6.72 -10.37 -2.08
CA GLU A 70 -5.53 -10.16 -2.88
C GLU A 70 -5.44 -11.15 -4.03
N SER A 71 -4.89 -10.72 -5.15
CA SER A 71 -4.63 -11.57 -6.30
C SER A 71 -3.59 -12.65 -5.97
N ARG A 72 -3.77 -13.87 -6.52
CA ARG A 72 -2.73 -14.92 -6.47
C ARG A 72 -1.54 -14.63 -7.38
N ILE A 73 -1.70 -13.68 -8.31
CA ILE A 73 -0.67 -13.26 -9.26
C ILE A 73 -0.03 -12.00 -8.70
N ARG A 74 1.27 -12.05 -8.49
CA ARG A 74 2.03 -10.86 -8.09
C ARG A 74 2.30 -9.98 -9.31
N VAL A 75 1.93 -8.72 -9.20
CA VAL A 75 2.08 -7.74 -10.28
C VAL A 75 3.05 -6.64 -9.84
N SER A 76 4.19 -6.55 -10.55
CA SER A 76 5.15 -5.45 -10.39
C SER A 76 5.04 -4.48 -11.56
N LEU A 77 4.75 -3.22 -11.29
CA LEU A 77 4.76 -2.19 -12.33
C LEU A 77 6.07 -1.43 -12.36
N TYR A 78 6.72 -1.39 -13.52
CA TYR A 78 7.90 -0.57 -13.77
C TYR A 78 7.47 0.74 -14.42
N GLN A 79 7.40 1.80 -13.61
CA GLN A 79 6.85 3.10 -14.00
C GLN A 79 7.94 4.13 -14.25
N GLY A 80 8.03 4.62 -15.47
CA GLY A 80 8.81 5.84 -15.76
C GLY A 80 8.22 7.03 -15.02
N VAL A 81 9.06 7.80 -14.30
CA VAL A 81 8.58 8.90 -13.45
C VAL A 81 8.01 10.05 -14.30
N PRO A 82 6.70 10.28 -14.29
CA PRO A 82 6.08 11.37 -15.03
C PRO A 82 6.24 12.73 -14.32
N LYS A 83 5.82 13.79 -15.00
CA LYS A 83 5.78 15.11 -14.37
C LYS A 83 4.72 15.16 -13.27
N SER A 84 5.15 15.61 -12.08
CA SER A 84 4.36 16.13 -10.97
C SER A 84 3.09 15.33 -10.58
N THR A 85 1.91 15.89 -10.78
CA THR A 85 0.61 15.37 -10.27
C THR A 85 0.14 14.06 -10.91
N LYS A 86 0.66 13.68 -12.08
CA LYS A 86 0.28 12.42 -12.71
C LYS A 86 0.75 11.20 -11.90
N MET A 87 1.88 11.32 -11.20
CA MET A 87 2.37 10.23 -10.37
C MET A 87 1.41 9.89 -9.23
N ASP A 88 0.82 10.88 -8.60
CA ASP A 88 -0.12 10.70 -7.50
C ASP A 88 -1.33 9.84 -7.94
N ILE A 89 -1.89 10.18 -9.11
CA ILE A 89 -3.03 9.42 -9.70
C ILE A 89 -2.61 7.98 -10.06
N ILE A 90 -1.40 7.82 -10.62
CA ILE A 90 -0.87 6.50 -10.97
C ILE A 90 -0.77 5.62 -9.72
N LEU A 91 -0.12 6.13 -8.67
CA LEU A 91 0.04 5.40 -7.41
C LEU A 91 -1.30 4.99 -6.81
N GLN A 92 -2.24 5.95 -6.74
CA GLN A 92 -3.58 5.69 -6.25
C GLN A 92 -4.27 4.57 -7.05
N LYS A 93 -4.34 4.72 -8.38
CA LYS A 93 -5.08 3.76 -9.24
C LYS A 93 -4.43 2.39 -9.31
N LEU A 94 -3.11 2.30 -9.26
CA LEU A 94 -2.40 1.03 -9.21
C LEU A 94 -2.64 0.31 -7.89
N THR A 95 -2.64 1.04 -6.79
CA THR A 95 -2.97 0.50 -5.48
C THR A 95 -4.41 -0.04 -5.47
N GLU A 96 -5.38 0.74 -5.94
CA GLU A 96 -6.78 0.29 -6.06
C GLU A 96 -6.94 -0.92 -7.00
N ALA A 97 -6.10 -1.04 -8.04
CA ALA A 97 -6.13 -2.13 -9.02
C ALA A 97 -5.45 -3.43 -8.55
N GLY A 98 -4.81 -3.44 -7.38
CA GLY A 98 -4.23 -4.67 -6.83
C GLY A 98 -2.77 -4.92 -7.20
N VAL A 99 -2.00 -3.91 -7.61
CA VAL A 99 -0.55 -4.03 -7.82
C VAL A 99 0.16 -4.32 -6.50
N ASP A 100 1.15 -5.22 -6.49
CA ASP A 100 1.94 -5.55 -5.29
C ASP A 100 3.18 -4.68 -5.15
N GLU A 101 3.77 -4.27 -6.27
CA GLU A 101 5.01 -3.51 -6.26
C GLU A 101 5.05 -2.46 -7.37
N ILE A 102 5.54 -1.27 -7.03
CA ILE A 102 5.73 -0.16 -7.97
C ILE A 102 7.20 0.20 -7.99
N VAL A 103 7.87 -0.06 -9.10
CA VAL A 103 9.29 0.22 -9.32
C VAL A 103 9.43 1.49 -10.15
N LEU A 104 10.09 2.50 -9.63
CA LEU A 104 10.32 3.73 -10.37
C LEU A 104 11.49 3.58 -11.32
N VAL A 105 11.32 4.00 -12.56
CA VAL A 105 12.35 3.89 -13.60
C VAL A 105 12.73 5.26 -14.14
N ASN A 106 14.04 5.55 -14.15
CA ASN A 106 14.57 6.73 -14.78
C ASN A 106 14.81 6.46 -16.27
N THR A 107 13.99 7.08 -17.12
CA THR A 107 14.11 6.98 -18.58
C THR A 107 14.65 8.27 -19.19
N LYS A 108 15.14 8.22 -20.43
CA LYS A 108 15.64 9.42 -21.16
C LYS A 108 14.59 10.54 -21.25
N ARG A 109 13.30 10.20 -21.17
CA ARG A 109 12.18 11.16 -21.21
C ARG A 109 11.64 11.50 -19.83
N SER A 110 12.15 10.87 -18.76
CA SER A 110 11.79 11.23 -17.39
C SER A 110 12.36 12.60 -17.06
N VAL A 111 11.50 13.55 -16.80
CA VAL A 111 11.89 14.96 -16.60
C VAL A 111 12.34 15.23 -15.16
N VAL A 112 12.20 14.25 -14.28
CA VAL A 112 12.39 14.46 -12.84
C VAL A 112 13.72 13.84 -12.41
N ASN A 113 14.72 14.69 -12.27
CA ASN A 113 15.97 14.34 -11.59
C ASN A 113 15.69 14.38 -10.07
N ILE A 114 15.30 13.23 -9.52
CA ILE A 114 15.02 13.10 -8.09
C ILE A 114 16.34 12.78 -7.40
N LYS A 115 16.98 13.78 -6.79
CA LYS A 115 18.22 13.62 -6.04
C LYS A 115 18.17 14.40 -4.73
N GLY A 116 18.83 13.86 -3.69
CA GLY A 116 19.01 14.48 -2.39
C GLY A 116 17.68 14.62 -1.59
N ASP A 117 17.67 15.47 -0.56
CA ASP A 117 16.57 15.67 0.41
C ASP A 117 15.18 15.89 -0.20
N LYS A 118 15.11 16.33 -1.47
CA LYS A 118 13.84 16.44 -2.20
C LYS A 118 13.31 15.08 -2.68
N ALA A 119 14.17 14.07 -2.76
CA ALA A 119 13.76 12.72 -3.09
C ALA A 119 12.99 12.12 -1.92
N ASP A 120 13.54 12.18 -0.71
CA ASP A 120 12.98 11.57 0.49
C ASP A 120 11.56 12.11 0.74
N LYS A 121 11.38 13.44 0.73
CA LYS A 121 10.06 14.06 0.87
C LYS A 121 9.04 13.66 -0.19
N LYS A 122 9.50 13.30 -1.40
CA LYS A 122 8.60 12.79 -2.44
C LYS A 122 8.23 11.34 -2.20
N PHE A 123 9.19 10.53 -1.77
CA PHE A 123 8.94 9.14 -1.41
C PHE A 123 7.95 9.05 -0.26
N ASP A 124 8.18 9.79 0.85
CA ASP A 124 7.26 9.86 2.00
C ASP A 124 5.83 10.21 1.56
N ARG A 125 5.71 11.22 0.66
CA ARG A 125 4.41 11.61 0.14
C ARG A 125 3.76 10.51 -0.72
N TRP A 126 4.52 9.83 -1.56
CA TRP A 126 4.03 8.78 -2.43
C TRP A 126 3.63 7.52 -1.64
N GLU A 127 4.40 7.14 -0.65
CA GLU A 127 4.05 6.07 0.28
C GLU A 127 2.76 6.37 1.04
N ARG A 128 2.59 7.61 1.46
CA ARG A 128 1.33 8.05 2.08
C ARG A 128 0.13 7.93 1.12
N ILE A 129 0.29 8.27 -0.16
CA ILE A 129 -0.78 8.11 -1.16
C ILE A 129 -1.14 6.63 -1.34
N ILE A 130 -0.13 5.76 -1.43
CA ILE A 130 -0.31 4.30 -1.52
C ILE A 130 -1.06 3.79 -0.28
N TYR A 131 -0.62 4.19 0.90
CA TYR A 131 -1.25 3.80 2.17
C TYR A 131 -2.74 4.20 2.22
N GLU A 132 -3.04 5.47 1.93
CA GLU A 132 -4.43 5.94 1.92
C GLU A 132 -5.28 5.25 0.86
N ALA A 133 -4.72 4.99 -0.32
CA ALA A 133 -5.43 4.27 -1.37
C ALA A 133 -5.70 2.80 -0.98
N ALA A 134 -4.75 2.13 -0.33
CA ALA A 134 -4.92 0.77 0.18
C ALA A 134 -6.05 0.72 1.23
N LYS A 135 -6.08 1.66 2.17
CA LYS A 135 -7.16 1.80 3.16
C LYS A 135 -8.52 1.99 2.49
N GLN A 136 -8.62 2.90 1.53
CA GLN A 136 -9.88 3.21 0.85
C GLN A 136 -10.40 2.04 0.00
N SER A 137 -9.50 1.29 -0.63
CA SER A 137 -9.85 0.12 -1.43
C SER A 137 -9.97 -1.18 -0.61
N LYS A 138 -9.83 -1.09 0.70
CA LYS A 138 -9.87 -2.24 1.63
C LYS A 138 -8.89 -3.35 1.23
N ARG A 139 -7.68 -2.98 0.84
CA ARG A 139 -6.62 -3.96 0.54
C ARG A 139 -6.00 -4.48 1.83
N GLY A 140 -5.80 -5.79 1.90
CA GLY A 140 -5.07 -6.46 2.98
C GLY A 140 -3.55 -6.22 2.92
N MET A 141 -3.02 -5.83 1.73
CA MET A 141 -1.61 -5.56 1.50
C MET A 141 -1.38 -4.12 1.00
N ILE A 142 -0.33 -3.49 1.52
CA ILE A 142 0.12 -2.17 1.04
C ILE A 142 1.18 -2.40 -0.05
N PRO A 143 0.97 -1.90 -1.29
CA PRO A 143 1.96 -2.01 -2.36
C PRO A 143 3.31 -1.41 -1.98
N LYS A 144 4.38 -2.13 -2.29
CA LYS A 144 5.73 -1.67 -2.03
C LYS A 144 6.18 -0.66 -3.08
N LEU A 145 6.57 0.54 -2.66
CA LEU A 145 7.22 1.50 -3.54
C LEU A 145 8.73 1.25 -3.52
N ARG A 146 9.29 0.85 -4.66
CA ARG A 146 10.74 0.68 -4.81
C ARG A 146 11.39 1.95 -5.37
N GLY A 147 12.66 2.12 -5.00
CA GLY A 147 13.47 3.24 -5.42
C GLY A 147 13.66 3.34 -6.94
N ILE A 148 14.35 4.38 -7.39
CA ILE A 148 14.50 4.70 -8.80
C ILE A 148 15.63 3.88 -9.39
N LEU A 149 15.29 2.99 -10.32
CA LEU A 149 16.24 2.25 -11.13
C LEU A 149 16.57 3.01 -12.43
N SER A 150 17.79 2.87 -12.91
CA SER A 150 18.10 3.18 -14.31
C SER A 150 17.33 2.23 -15.23
N PHE A 151 17.18 2.59 -16.50
CA PHE A 151 16.50 1.71 -17.46
C PHE A 151 17.18 0.34 -17.59
N LYS A 152 18.53 0.31 -17.53
CA LYS A 152 19.30 -0.94 -17.58
C LYS A 152 19.03 -1.82 -16.35
N GLU A 153 19.11 -1.25 -15.15
CA GLU A 153 18.81 -1.97 -13.90
C GLU A 153 17.36 -2.49 -13.89
N ALA A 154 16.42 -1.70 -14.41
CA ALA A 154 15.03 -2.13 -14.52
C ALA A 154 14.88 -3.35 -15.44
N LEU A 155 15.55 -3.40 -16.58
CA LEU A 155 15.55 -4.55 -17.47
C LEU A 155 16.17 -5.80 -16.84
N GLU A 156 17.27 -5.63 -16.10
CA GLU A 156 17.90 -6.73 -15.35
C GLU A 156 16.97 -7.25 -14.24
N ASP A 157 16.26 -6.37 -13.56
CA ASP A 157 15.30 -6.72 -12.52
C ASP A 157 14.06 -7.43 -13.09
N MET A 158 13.51 -6.93 -14.22
CA MET A 158 12.42 -7.58 -14.97
C MET A 158 12.76 -9.02 -15.40
N GLY A 159 14.03 -9.31 -15.65
CA GLY A 159 14.49 -10.67 -15.98
C GLY A 159 14.23 -11.72 -14.89
N LYS A 160 13.84 -11.30 -13.69
CA LYS A 160 13.48 -12.19 -12.57
C LYS A 160 12.00 -12.55 -12.53
N ASN A 161 11.17 -11.87 -13.32
CA ASN A 161 9.74 -12.13 -13.38
C ASN A 161 9.45 -13.29 -14.32
N ASP A 162 8.39 -14.04 -14.06
CA ASP A 162 7.94 -15.14 -14.91
C ASP A 162 7.43 -14.64 -16.27
N ILE A 163 6.73 -13.52 -16.28
CA ILE A 163 6.17 -12.90 -17.48
C ILE A 163 6.41 -11.38 -17.43
N ASN A 164 6.82 -10.83 -18.58
CA ASN A 164 6.95 -9.39 -18.76
C ASN A 164 6.07 -8.91 -19.91
N ILE A 165 5.22 -7.92 -19.63
CA ILE A 165 4.34 -7.29 -20.60
C ILE A 165 4.76 -5.83 -20.78
N CYS A 166 5.03 -5.44 -22.03
CA CYS A 166 5.34 -4.06 -22.37
C CYS A 166 4.25 -3.53 -23.33
N PRO A 167 3.26 -2.76 -22.84
CA PRO A 167 2.26 -2.15 -23.70
C PRO A 167 2.93 -1.15 -24.66
N TYR A 168 2.68 -1.34 -25.97
CA TYR A 168 3.24 -0.47 -27.02
C TYR A 168 2.12 -0.01 -27.95
N GLU A 169 1.79 1.27 -27.89
CA GLU A 169 0.62 1.86 -28.56
C GLU A 169 0.71 1.91 -30.11
N VAL A 170 1.90 1.70 -30.67
CA VAL A 170 2.12 1.70 -32.12
C VAL A 170 2.16 0.27 -32.71
N GLU A 171 2.10 -0.77 -31.87
CA GLU A 171 2.09 -2.15 -32.31
C GLU A 171 0.78 -2.48 -33.02
N LYS A 172 0.85 -2.88 -34.31
CA LYS A 172 -0.30 -3.23 -35.16
C LYS A 172 -0.38 -4.74 -35.43
N SER A 173 0.58 -5.52 -34.93
CA SER A 173 0.73 -6.95 -35.29
C SER A 173 0.02 -7.92 -34.36
N LEU A 174 -0.57 -7.42 -33.26
CA LEU A 174 -1.36 -8.23 -32.32
C LEU A 174 -2.85 -8.11 -32.70
N GLY A 175 -3.24 -8.79 -33.74
CA GLY A 175 -4.61 -9.05 -34.13
C GLY A 175 -4.95 -10.51 -33.95
#